data_d5c4243678ac0cbf64075c1b2831a2ba
#
_entry.id   d5c4243678ac0cbf64075c1b2831a2ba
#
_cell.length_a   1.000
_cell.length_b   1.000
_cell.length_c   1.000
_cell.angle_alpha   90.00
_cell.angle_beta   90.00
_cell.angle_gamma   90.00
#
_symmetry.space_group_name_H-M   'P 1'
#
loop_
_entity.id
_entity.type
_entity.pdbx_description
1 polymer ?
#
loop_
_entity_poly.entity_id
_entity_poly.type
_entity_poly.pdbx_seq_one_letter_code
_entity_poly.pdbx_strand_id
1 'polypeptide(L)'
;KNCATNNLTLSSGIGFGTGFLGGVLILVLLLYTLILPQPNLFGISMDNYLHLRFAHIILAFWFLVFCLPLLYFSQLTQETAISKNKISQKIKNLIWDKGLTNVGKYLIARMLYMDGLIIVSTSVGIFGTSVMGLSISQILMVAIIANISGAIGCYLFGARAKNDKNTIITTLLILSFIVVLISINKNPNAYIVLVVAGTFFAGPLQSSSRVVMANLIPNETQGLGFGLFTFSGKATAFIGPVCAAALTFLISQRAGFAFSIVLLILGAFLMLKVSYEKN
;
A
#
# COMPACT_ATOMS: atom_id res chain seq x y z
N LYS A 1 -13.50 -17.84 -7.94
CA LYS A 1 -13.76 -18.18 -9.36
C LYS A 1 -15.08 -17.63 -9.94
N ASN A 2 -15.85 -16.80 -9.25
CA ASN A 2 -17.19 -16.40 -9.69
C ASN A 2 -17.32 -14.92 -10.07
N CYS A 3 -16.26 -14.17 -10.21
CA CYS A 3 -16.34 -12.84 -10.80
C CYS A 3 -15.99 -12.96 -12.29
N ALA A 4 -16.93 -12.62 -13.17
CA ALA A 4 -16.63 -12.37 -14.57
C ALA A 4 -15.47 -11.36 -14.64
N THR A 5 -14.58 -11.52 -15.64
CA THR A 5 -13.36 -10.70 -15.78
C THR A 5 -13.61 -9.19 -15.71
N ASN A 6 -14.79 -8.73 -16.14
CA ASN A 6 -15.24 -7.33 -16.03
C ASN A 6 -15.46 -6.84 -14.60
N ASN A 7 -15.58 -7.74 -13.61
CA ASN A 7 -15.85 -7.38 -12.21
C ASN A 7 -14.62 -7.44 -11.32
N LEU A 8 -13.47 -7.95 -11.79
CA LEU A 8 -12.25 -8.05 -10.95
C LEU A 8 -11.74 -6.68 -10.51
N THR A 9 -11.70 -5.70 -11.41
CA THR A 9 -11.25 -4.34 -11.08
C THR A 9 -12.18 -3.69 -10.07
N LEU A 10 -13.49 -3.82 -10.26
CA LEU A 10 -14.49 -3.31 -9.33
C LEU A 10 -14.41 -4.02 -7.97
N SER A 11 -14.34 -5.34 -7.94
CA SER A 11 -14.22 -6.13 -6.71
C SER A 11 -12.94 -5.81 -5.93
N SER A 12 -11.82 -5.64 -6.63
CA SER A 12 -10.56 -5.22 -6.02
C SER A 12 -10.65 -3.80 -5.48
N GLY A 13 -11.27 -2.87 -6.22
CA GLY A 13 -11.50 -1.49 -5.78
C GLY A 13 -12.37 -1.42 -4.54
N ILE A 14 -13.49 -2.16 -4.50
CA ILE A 14 -14.36 -2.27 -3.33
C ILE A 14 -13.58 -2.84 -2.13
N GLY A 15 -12.83 -3.94 -2.32
CA GLY A 15 -12.07 -4.56 -1.25
C GLY A 15 -11.03 -3.63 -0.62
N PHE A 16 -10.29 -2.88 -1.43
CA PHE A 16 -9.35 -1.87 -0.90
C PHE A 16 -10.07 -0.67 -0.30
N GLY A 17 -11.13 -0.17 -0.93
CA GLY A 17 -11.92 0.95 -0.42
C GLY A 17 -12.52 0.66 0.95
N THR A 18 -13.10 -0.54 1.16
CA THR A 18 -13.60 -0.97 2.48
C THR A 18 -12.47 -1.12 3.50
N GLY A 19 -11.27 -1.56 3.07
CA GLY A 19 -10.08 -1.59 3.92
C GLY A 19 -9.68 -0.20 4.43
N PHE A 20 -9.69 0.81 3.57
CA PHE A 20 -9.46 2.21 3.97
C PHE A 20 -10.52 2.71 4.96
N LEU A 21 -11.82 2.38 4.74
CA LEU A 21 -12.90 2.74 5.68
C LEU A 21 -12.73 2.04 7.04
N GLY A 22 -12.31 0.78 7.06
CA GLY A 22 -11.92 0.09 8.29
C GLY A 22 -10.79 0.81 9.04
N GLY A 23 -9.80 1.33 8.30
CA GLY A 23 -8.74 2.20 8.83
C GLY A 23 -9.28 3.51 9.42
N VAL A 24 -10.28 4.14 8.79
CA VAL A 24 -10.94 5.34 9.34
C VAL A 24 -11.61 5.03 10.68
N LEU A 25 -12.37 3.94 10.75
CA LEU A 25 -13.08 3.56 11.97
C LEU A 25 -12.14 3.40 13.16
N ILE A 26 -11.04 2.65 12.99
CA ILE A 26 -10.09 2.45 14.07
C ILE A 26 -9.33 3.73 14.44
N LEU A 27 -8.98 4.57 13.45
CA LEU A 27 -8.31 5.86 13.72
C LEU A 27 -9.21 6.81 14.49
N VAL A 28 -10.50 6.90 14.14
CA VAL A 28 -11.49 7.70 14.87
C VAL A 28 -11.65 7.16 16.31
N LEU A 29 -11.76 5.85 16.48
CA LEU A 29 -11.83 5.23 17.79
C LEU A 29 -10.61 5.62 18.65
N LEU A 30 -9.40 5.43 18.14
CA LEU A 30 -8.17 5.78 18.86
C LEU A 30 -8.09 7.28 19.18
N LEU A 31 -8.48 8.13 18.23
CA LEU A 31 -8.45 9.59 18.43
C LEU A 31 -9.36 10.01 19.58
N TYR A 32 -10.60 9.54 19.62
CA TYR A 32 -11.59 9.95 20.62
C TYR A 32 -11.51 9.18 21.94
N THR A 33 -10.81 8.06 22.01
CA THR A 33 -10.68 7.29 23.27
C THR A 33 -9.35 7.46 23.97
N LEU A 34 -8.25 7.62 23.20
CA LEU A 34 -6.90 7.64 23.76
C LEU A 34 -6.17 8.98 23.63
N ILE A 35 -6.45 9.75 22.57
CA ILE A 35 -5.61 10.88 22.17
C ILE A 35 -6.19 12.21 22.64
N LEU A 36 -7.47 12.47 22.35
CA LEU A 36 -8.11 13.76 22.67
C LEU A 36 -8.51 13.90 24.14
N PRO A 37 -9.10 12.89 24.81
CA PRO A 37 -9.54 13.05 26.18
C PRO A 37 -8.36 13.12 27.17
N GLN A 38 -8.45 14.04 28.14
CA GLN A 38 -7.49 14.18 29.22
C GLN A 38 -8.25 14.24 30.58
N PRO A 39 -8.27 13.17 31.38
CA PRO A 39 -7.63 11.86 31.15
C PRO A 39 -8.30 11.07 30.03
N ASN A 40 -7.54 10.16 29.39
CA ASN A 40 -8.11 9.28 28.37
C ASN A 40 -9.12 8.29 28.99
N LEU A 41 -10.02 7.72 28.15
CA LEU A 41 -11.12 6.87 28.63
C LEU A 41 -10.66 5.60 29.36
N PHE A 42 -9.43 5.18 29.16
CA PHE A 42 -8.84 3.98 29.80
C PHE A 42 -8.04 4.31 31.07
N GLY A 43 -7.93 5.58 31.45
CA GLY A 43 -7.13 5.99 32.62
C GLY A 43 -5.62 5.73 32.47
N ILE A 44 -5.12 5.57 31.25
CA ILE A 44 -3.72 5.25 30.99
C ILE A 44 -2.89 6.54 31.09
N SER A 45 -1.76 6.49 31.81
CA SER A 45 -0.84 7.62 31.89
C SER A 45 -0.36 8.08 30.52
N MET A 46 -0.27 9.39 30.34
CA MET A 46 0.34 10.01 29.16
C MET A 46 1.86 10.03 29.23
N ASP A 47 2.44 9.73 30.39
CA ASP A 47 3.87 9.71 30.61
C ASP A 47 4.54 8.67 29.69
N ASN A 48 5.70 9.01 29.16
CA ASN A 48 6.45 8.15 28.26
C ASN A 48 5.64 7.59 27.05
N TYR A 49 4.58 8.30 26.65
CA TYR A 49 3.69 7.89 25.55
C TYR A 49 3.04 6.52 25.75
N LEU A 50 2.75 6.12 26.99
CA LEU A 50 2.18 4.82 27.32
C LEU A 50 0.83 4.60 26.63
N HIS A 51 -0.01 5.63 26.55
CA HIS A 51 -1.30 5.62 25.83
C HIS A 51 -1.13 5.28 24.32
N LEU A 52 -0.06 5.77 23.66
CA LEU A 52 0.22 5.43 22.26
C LEU A 52 0.71 3.98 22.09
N ARG A 53 1.47 3.47 23.09
CA ARG A 53 1.87 2.05 23.09
C ARG A 53 0.65 1.14 23.25
N PHE A 54 -0.31 1.53 24.09
CA PHE A 54 -1.56 0.79 24.26
C PHE A 54 -2.42 0.75 22.99
N ALA A 55 -2.35 1.78 22.14
CA ALA A 55 -3.02 1.77 20.85
C ALA A 55 -2.67 0.55 20.00
N HIS A 56 -1.44 0.02 20.08
CA HIS A 56 -1.04 -1.17 19.32
C HIS A 56 -1.79 -2.43 19.78
N ILE A 57 -2.17 -2.51 21.06
CA ILE A 57 -2.97 -3.63 21.60
C ILE A 57 -4.38 -3.56 21.01
N ILE A 58 -4.98 -2.35 20.97
CA ILE A 58 -6.30 -2.15 20.36
C ILE A 58 -6.26 -2.49 18.87
N LEU A 59 -5.22 -2.08 18.14
CA LEU A 59 -5.03 -2.42 16.72
C LEU A 59 -4.89 -3.93 16.51
N ALA A 60 -4.15 -4.63 17.37
CA ALA A 60 -4.03 -6.09 17.30
C ALA A 60 -5.38 -6.77 17.50
N PHE A 61 -6.17 -6.34 18.49
CA PHE A 61 -7.51 -6.87 18.70
C PHE A 61 -8.44 -6.57 17.53
N TRP A 62 -8.42 -5.34 17.00
CA TRP A 62 -9.16 -4.96 15.81
C TRP A 62 -8.86 -5.88 14.62
N PHE A 63 -7.57 -6.10 14.34
CA PHE A 63 -7.15 -7.00 13.28
C PHE A 63 -7.68 -8.42 13.49
N LEU A 64 -7.60 -8.93 14.72
CA LEU A 64 -8.04 -10.28 15.09
C LEU A 64 -9.53 -10.47 14.83
N VAL A 65 -10.36 -9.52 15.28
CA VAL A 65 -11.83 -9.55 15.09
C VAL A 65 -12.20 -9.64 13.61
N PHE A 66 -11.56 -8.85 12.74
CA PHE A 66 -11.85 -8.87 11.30
C PHE A 66 -11.18 -10.03 10.55
N CYS A 67 -10.18 -10.68 11.14
CA CYS A 67 -9.56 -11.89 10.59
C CYS A 67 -10.40 -13.14 10.86
N LEU A 68 -11.10 -13.22 11.99
CA LEU A 68 -11.90 -14.40 12.38
C LEU A 68 -12.93 -14.84 11.33
N PRO A 69 -13.75 -13.95 10.72
CA PRO A 69 -14.70 -14.36 9.68
C PRO A 69 -13.99 -15.01 8.49
N LEU A 70 -12.81 -14.49 8.10
CA LEU A 70 -12.03 -15.06 7.00
C LEU A 70 -11.60 -16.50 7.32
N LEU A 71 -11.11 -16.73 8.55
CA LEU A 71 -10.70 -18.07 9.00
C LEU A 71 -11.90 -19.02 9.08
N TYR A 72 -13.05 -18.55 9.53
CA TYR A 72 -14.27 -19.37 9.69
C TYR A 72 -14.90 -19.72 8.34
N PHE A 73 -14.97 -18.77 7.40
CA PHE A 73 -15.63 -18.96 6.10
C PHE A 73 -14.67 -19.42 4.99
N SER A 74 -13.34 -19.38 5.20
CA SER A 74 -12.39 -19.87 4.21
C SER A 74 -12.50 -21.40 4.15
N GLN A 75 -13.17 -21.91 3.12
CA GLN A 75 -13.03 -23.33 2.75
C GLN A 75 -11.60 -23.51 2.23
N LEU A 76 -10.75 -24.06 3.08
CA LEU A 76 -9.41 -24.52 2.68
C LEU A 76 -9.62 -25.64 1.66
N THR A 77 -9.54 -25.32 0.38
CA THR A 77 -9.41 -26.32 -0.66
C THR A 77 -8.11 -27.06 -0.35
N GLN A 78 -8.20 -28.34 -0.02
CA GLN A 78 -7.01 -29.19 0.14
C GLN A 78 -6.34 -29.26 -1.23
N GLU A 79 -5.38 -28.37 -1.47
CA GLU A 79 -4.43 -28.56 -2.57
C GLU A 79 -3.60 -29.81 -2.21
N THR A 80 -3.66 -30.82 -3.06
CA THR A 80 -2.80 -32.00 -2.98
C THR A 80 -1.36 -31.55 -2.76
N ALA A 81 -0.72 -32.08 -1.73
CA ALA A 81 0.64 -31.72 -1.33
C ALA A 81 1.60 -31.82 -2.53
N ILE A 82 1.96 -30.68 -3.10
CA ILE A 82 2.87 -30.60 -4.26
C ILE A 82 4.29 -30.77 -3.72
N SER A 83 5.05 -31.74 -4.26
CA SER A 83 6.46 -31.96 -3.91
C SER A 83 7.27 -30.66 -4.05
N LYS A 84 8.15 -30.36 -3.07
CA LYS A 84 9.00 -29.16 -3.03
C LYS A 84 9.75 -28.90 -4.34
N ASN A 85 10.25 -29.94 -4.99
CA ASN A 85 10.97 -29.83 -6.28
C ASN A 85 10.05 -29.32 -7.42
N LYS A 86 8.79 -29.74 -7.43
CA LYS A 86 7.80 -29.27 -8.41
C LYS A 86 7.41 -27.80 -8.17
N ILE A 87 7.40 -27.33 -6.91
CA ILE A 87 7.11 -25.93 -6.58
C ILE A 87 8.23 -25.03 -7.08
N SER A 88 9.49 -25.35 -6.81
CA SER A 88 10.66 -24.58 -7.26
C SER A 88 10.70 -24.45 -8.78
N GLN A 89 10.41 -25.54 -9.51
CA GLN A 89 10.33 -25.52 -10.96
C GLN A 89 9.18 -24.64 -11.46
N LYS A 90 8.00 -24.71 -10.83
CA LYS A 90 6.85 -23.86 -11.18
C LYS A 90 7.16 -22.38 -10.94
N ILE A 91 7.81 -22.03 -9.82
CA ILE A 91 8.27 -20.66 -9.55
C ILE A 91 9.22 -20.19 -10.62
N LYS A 92 10.25 -21.01 -10.95
CA LYS A 92 11.22 -20.68 -11.97
C LYS A 92 10.54 -20.43 -13.31
N ASN A 93 9.67 -21.30 -13.77
CA ASN A 93 8.96 -21.18 -15.04
C ASN A 93 8.02 -19.94 -15.05
N LEU A 94 7.42 -19.58 -13.88
CA LEU A 94 6.55 -18.43 -13.77
C LEU A 94 7.32 -17.11 -13.92
N ILE A 95 8.56 -17.05 -13.40
CA ILE A 95 9.40 -15.85 -13.42
C ILE A 95 10.30 -15.82 -14.65
N TRP A 96 10.85 -16.97 -15.05
CA TRP A 96 11.86 -17.12 -16.08
C TRP A 96 11.60 -18.33 -16.97
N ASP A 97 11.18 -18.11 -18.20
CA ASP A 97 11.04 -19.12 -19.24
C ASP A 97 11.71 -18.60 -20.52
N LYS A 98 12.89 -19.14 -20.88
CA LYS A 98 13.73 -18.66 -21.98
C LYS A 98 14.00 -17.13 -21.95
N GLY A 99 13.84 -16.49 -20.79
CA GLY A 99 13.94 -15.07 -20.55
C GLY A 99 12.96 -14.64 -19.44
N LEU A 100 13.00 -13.37 -19.07
CA LEU A 100 12.13 -12.81 -18.05
C LEU A 100 10.68 -12.74 -18.55
N THR A 101 9.79 -13.49 -17.92
CA THR A 101 8.35 -13.51 -18.28
C THR A 101 7.66 -12.19 -17.94
N ASN A 102 6.43 -11.98 -18.43
CA ASN A 102 5.63 -10.80 -18.05
C ASN A 102 5.33 -10.77 -16.55
N VAL A 103 5.13 -11.93 -15.91
CA VAL A 103 5.00 -12.04 -14.44
C VAL A 103 6.29 -11.59 -13.77
N GLY A 104 7.45 -12.08 -14.22
CA GLY A 104 8.75 -11.68 -13.68
C GLY A 104 9.03 -10.18 -13.81
N LYS A 105 8.76 -9.60 -15.00
CA LYS A 105 8.88 -8.14 -15.23
C LYS A 105 7.97 -7.35 -14.31
N TYR A 106 6.73 -7.79 -14.16
CA TYR A 106 5.76 -7.16 -13.26
C TYR A 106 6.19 -7.22 -11.79
N LEU A 107 6.67 -8.37 -11.32
CA LEU A 107 7.13 -8.52 -9.94
C LEU A 107 8.32 -7.62 -9.62
N ILE A 108 9.28 -7.46 -10.54
CA ILE A 108 10.43 -6.54 -10.37
C ILE A 108 9.95 -5.08 -10.34
N ALA A 109 9.07 -4.68 -11.28
CA ALA A 109 8.48 -3.36 -11.27
C ALA A 109 7.76 -3.08 -9.94
N ARG A 110 7.00 -4.08 -9.46
CA ARG A 110 6.28 -4.00 -8.19
C ARG A 110 7.21 -3.84 -6.98
N MET A 111 8.31 -4.56 -6.91
CA MET A 111 9.31 -4.40 -5.85
C MET A 111 9.74 -2.94 -5.73
N LEU A 112 10.12 -2.31 -6.83
CA LEU A 112 10.60 -0.93 -6.83
C LEU A 112 9.52 0.06 -6.41
N TYR A 113 8.34 0.04 -7.04
CA TYR A 113 7.33 1.02 -6.67
C TYR A 113 6.74 0.78 -5.27
N MET A 114 6.72 -0.46 -4.78
CA MET A 114 6.32 -0.75 -3.40
C MET A 114 7.31 -0.20 -2.39
N ASP A 115 8.62 -0.32 -2.64
CA ASP A 115 9.63 0.31 -1.79
C ASP A 115 9.47 1.84 -1.76
N GLY A 116 9.19 2.46 -2.91
CA GLY A 116 8.86 3.89 -2.98
C GLY A 116 7.61 4.26 -2.17
N LEU A 117 6.54 3.47 -2.27
CA LEU A 117 5.32 3.66 -1.48
C LEU A 117 5.55 3.47 0.03
N ILE A 118 6.39 2.51 0.41
CA ILE A 118 6.73 2.26 1.82
C ILE A 118 7.47 3.46 2.40
N ILE A 119 8.43 4.06 1.66
CA ILE A 119 9.09 5.30 2.09
C ILE A 119 8.03 6.39 2.32
N VAL A 120 7.15 6.62 1.36
CA VAL A 120 6.10 7.65 1.48
C VAL A 120 5.22 7.37 2.70
N SER A 121 4.70 6.16 2.86
CA SER A 121 3.75 5.82 3.93
C SER A 121 4.38 5.87 5.33
N THR A 122 5.64 5.48 5.47
CA THR A 122 6.33 5.50 6.77
C THR A 122 6.86 6.89 7.12
N SER A 123 7.26 7.67 6.12
CA SER A 123 7.88 8.98 6.35
C SER A 123 6.89 10.14 6.38
N VAL A 124 5.69 9.99 5.81
CA VAL A 124 4.72 11.10 5.74
C VAL A 124 4.34 11.64 7.11
N GLY A 125 4.09 10.79 8.11
CA GLY A 125 3.80 11.24 9.47
C GLY A 125 4.97 11.97 10.13
N ILE A 126 6.17 11.38 10.01
CA ILE A 126 7.42 11.97 10.54
C ILE A 126 7.71 13.30 9.87
N PHE A 127 7.57 13.39 8.55
CA PHE A 127 7.76 14.63 7.80
C PHE A 127 6.76 15.72 8.23
N GLY A 128 5.51 15.35 8.45
CA GLY A 128 4.46 16.25 8.94
C GLY A 128 4.77 16.84 10.32
N THR A 129 5.29 16.03 11.24
CA THR A 129 5.66 16.52 12.57
C THR A 129 6.98 17.28 12.58
N SER A 130 8.04 16.75 11.99
CA SER A 130 9.39 17.27 12.13
C SER A 130 9.73 18.40 11.13
N VAL A 131 9.12 18.41 9.94
CA VAL A 131 9.40 19.43 8.90
C VAL A 131 8.29 20.45 8.79
N MET A 132 7.03 20.03 8.95
CA MET A 132 5.86 20.91 8.85
C MET A 132 5.35 21.42 10.20
N GLY A 133 5.85 20.91 11.33
CA GLY A 133 5.47 21.33 12.67
C GLY A 133 4.05 20.94 13.08
N LEU A 134 3.45 19.94 12.43
CA LEU A 134 2.12 19.48 12.79
C LEU A 134 2.13 18.66 14.09
N SER A 135 1.10 18.82 14.92
CA SER A 135 0.90 18.00 16.11
C SER A 135 0.48 16.57 15.76
N ILE A 136 0.67 15.64 16.69
CA ILE A 136 0.24 14.25 16.53
C ILE A 136 -1.26 14.16 16.23
N SER A 137 -2.08 14.96 16.92
CA SER A 137 -3.54 15.02 16.70
C SER A 137 -3.87 15.49 15.27
N GLN A 138 -3.15 16.49 14.75
CA GLN A 138 -3.32 16.97 13.38
C GLN A 138 -2.93 15.89 12.36
N ILE A 139 -1.82 15.17 12.59
CA ILE A 139 -1.41 14.06 11.71
C ILE A 139 -2.47 12.95 11.69
N LEU A 140 -3.08 12.63 12.84
CA LEU A 140 -4.15 11.64 12.89
C LEU A 140 -5.41 12.10 12.15
N MET A 141 -5.79 13.38 12.27
CA MET A 141 -6.90 13.94 11.50
C MET A 141 -6.60 13.89 9.98
N VAL A 142 -5.38 14.25 9.58
CA VAL A 142 -4.94 14.13 8.18
C VAL A 142 -5.00 12.67 7.71
N ALA A 143 -4.58 11.72 8.55
CA ALA A 143 -4.65 10.29 8.21
C ALA A 143 -6.11 9.81 8.04
N ILE A 144 -7.05 10.29 8.85
CA ILE A 144 -8.48 9.98 8.69
C ILE A 144 -8.98 10.48 7.34
N ILE A 145 -8.75 11.77 7.02
CA ILE A 145 -9.19 12.39 5.77
C ILE A 145 -8.52 11.70 4.56
N ALA A 146 -7.23 11.40 4.68
CA ALA A 146 -6.47 10.69 3.64
C ALA A 146 -7.03 9.28 3.38
N ASN A 147 -7.39 8.52 4.42
CA ASN A 147 -8.01 7.21 4.26
C ASN A 147 -9.39 7.31 3.57
N ILE A 148 -10.21 8.31 3.90
CA ILE A 148 -11.48 8.56 3.21
C ILE A 148 -11.22 8.86 1.73
N SER A 149 -10.26 9.72 1.44
CA SER A 149 -9.84 10.07 0.08
C SER A 149 -9.37 8.82 -0.70
N GLY A 150 -8.55 7.96 -0.07
CA GLY A 150 -8.10 6.69 -0.64
C GLY A 150 -9.25 5.73 -0.95
N ALA A 151 -10.24 5.63 -0.05
CA ALA A 151 -11.46 4.85 -0.29
C ALA A 151 -12.21 5.36 -1.53
N ILE A 152 -12.44 6.68 -1.63
CA ILE A 152 -13.10 7.30 -2.79
C ILE A 152 -12.31 7.00 -4.06
N GLY A 153 -10.98 7.15 -4.04
CA GLY A 153 -10.11 6.79 -5.16
C GLY A 153 -10.28 5.34 -5.60
N CYS A 154 -10.29 4.40 -4.66
CA CYS A 154 -10.50 2.97 -4.95
C CYS A 154 -11.85 2.70 -5.63
N TYR A 155 -12.93 3.28 -5.14
CA TYR A 155 -14.26 3.09 -5.72
C TYR A 155 -14.37 3.71 -7.12
N LEU A 156 -13.89 4.93 -7.31
CA LEU A 156 -13.96 5.63 -8.60
C LEU A 156 -13.14 4.91 -9.68
N PHE A 157 -11.93 4.53 -9.38
CA PHE A 157 -11.08 3.82 -10.34
C PHE A 157 -11.52 2.37 -10.51
N GLY A 158 -11.97 1.69 -9.45
CA GLY A 158 -12.55 0.35 -9.53
C GLY A 158 -13.74 0.28 -10.47
N ALA A 159 -14.59 1.33 -10.48
CA ALA A 159 -15.77 1.40 -11.36
C ALA A 159 -15.43 1.82 -12.81
N ARG A 160 -14.36 2.61 -13.03
CA ARG A 160 -14.10 3.28 -14.30
C ARG A 160 -12.81 2.85 -15.01
N ALA A 161 -11.91 2.13 -14.36
CA ALA A 161 -10.65 1.74 -14.96
C ALA A 161 -10.85 0.76 -16.13
N LYS A 162 -10.52 1.22 -17.34
CA LYS A 162 -10.56 0.39 -18.55
C LYS A 162 -9.32 -0.50 -18.69
N ASN A 163 -8.17 -0.03 -18.22
CA ASN A 163 -6.89 -0.75 -18.29
C ASN A 163 -6.11 -0.55 -16.99
N ASP A 164 -5.99 -1.62 -16.20
CA ASP A 164 -5.35 -1.60 -14.89
C ASP A 164 -3.84 -1.30 -14.97
N LYS A 165 -3.14 -1.74 -16.03
CA LYS A 165 -1.73 -1.39 -16.26
C LYS A 165 -1.56 0.13 -16.42
N ASN A 166 -2.39 0.76 -17.25
CA ASN A 166 -2.32 2.20 -17.45
C ASN A 166 -2.67 2.96 -16.17
N THR A 167 -3.63 2.46 -15.39
CA THR A 167 -3.97 3.01 -14.08
C THR A 167 -2.74 3.00 -13.15
N ILE A 168 -2.00 1.88 -13.09
CA ILE A 168 -0.76 1.79 -12.31
C ILE A 168 0.26 2.83 -12.77
N ILE A 169 0.55 2.92 -14.07
CA ILE A 169 1.54 3.85 -14.60
C ILE A 169 1.14 5.30 -14.30
N THR A 170 -0.10 5.65 -14.61
CA THR A 170 -0.60 7.02 -14.39
C THR A 170 -0.57 7.41 -12.91
N THR A 171 -1.01 6.52 -12.03
CA THR A 171 -1.00 6.80 -10.58
C THR A 171 0.43 6.89 -10.04
N LEU A 172 1.38 6.10 -10.52
CA LEU A 172 2.79 6.20 -10.13
C LEU A 172 3.40 7.55 -10.53
N LEU A 173 3.11 8.03 -11.75
CA LEU A 173 3.59 9.33 -12.21
C LEU A 173 2.97 10.49 -11.41
N ILE A 174 1.66 10.43 -11.15
CA ILE A 174 0.97 11.43 -10.32
C ILE A 174 1.53 11.43 -8.89
N LEU A 175 1.72 10.25 -8.29
CA LEU A 175 2.31 10.13 -6.95
C LEU A 175 3.74 10.68 -6.91
N SER A 176 4.56 10.38 -7.93
CA SER A 176 5.91 10.95 -8.03
C SER A 176 5.88 12.47 -8.07
N PHE A 177 4.96 13.05 -8.84
CA PHE A 177 4.77 14.50 -8.90
C PHE A 177 4.31 15.08 -7.56
N ILE A 178 3.35 14.45 -6.89
CA ILE A 178 2.90 14.86 -5.55
C ILE A 178 4.07 14.82 -4.54
N VAL A 179 4.90 13.78 -4.58
CA VAL A 179 6.07 13.68 -3.70
C VAL A 179 7.08 14.80 -3.98
N VAL A 180 7.29 15.17 -5.25
CA VAL A 180 8.11 16.37 -5.60
C VAL A 180 7.53 17.61 -4.93
N LEU A 181 6.24 17.85 -5.10
CA LEU A 181 5.57 19.03 -4.49
C LEU A 181 5.68 19.03 -2.97
N ILE A 182 5.50 17.87 -2.30
CA ILE A 182 5.68 17.75 -0.85
C ILE A 182 7.12 18.09 -0.46
N SER A 183 8.11 17.58 -1.21
CA SER A 183 9.53 17.74 -0.88
C SER A 183 10.01 19.20 -0.93
N ILE A 184 9.45 20.01 -1.82
CA ILE A 184 9.80 21.43 -1.95
C ILE A 184 8.89 22.37 -1.13
N ASN A 185 7.73 21.88 -0.71
CA ASN A 185 6.72 22.68 0.00
C ASN A 185 7.21 23.10 1.40
N LYS A 186 6.78 24.32 1.83
CA LYS A 186 7.02 24.87 3.16
C LYS A 186 5.73 25.20 3.92
N ASN A 187 4.58 25.10 3.26
CA ASN A 187 3.29 25.46 3.85
C ASN A 187 2.60 24.19 4.41
N PRO A 188 2.30 24.11 5.72
CA PRO A 188 1.63 22.97 6.32
C PRO A 188 0.25 22.67 5.71
N ASN A 189 -0.53 23.67 5.34
CA ASN A 189 -1.86 23.46 4.74
C ASN A 189 -1.76 22.84 3.36
N ALA A 190 -0.81 23.30 2.53
CA ALA A 190 -0.56 22.71 1.22
C ALA A 190 -0.06 21.25 1.38
N TYR A 191 0.76 20.98 2.39
CA TYR A 191 1.20 19.61 2.72
C TYR A 191 0.01 18.70 3.00
N ILE A 192 -0.95 19.13 3.81
CA ILE A 192 -2.16 18.33 4.13
C ILE A 192 -2.92 17.98 2.84
N VAL A 193 -3.16 18.97 1.99
CA VAL A 193 -3.86 18.77 0.70
C VAL A 193 -3.12 17.76 -0.18
N LEU A 194 -1.79 17.88 -0.28
CA LEU A 194 -0.97 16.99 -1.09
C LEU A 194 -0.96 15.55 -0.54
N VAL A 195 -0.93 15.37 0.77
CA VAL A 195 -1.02 14.03 1.40
C VAL A 195 -2.37 13.38 1.11
N VAL A 196 -3.46 14.14 1.25
CA VAL A 196 -4.82 13.66 0.94
C VAL A 196 -4.95 13.30 -0.54
N ALA A 197 -4.45 14.15 -1.44
CA ALA A 197 -4.42 13.87 -2.88
C ALA A 197 -3.55 12.66 -3.22
N GLY A 198 -2.39 12.50 -2.57
CA GLY A 198 -1.52 11.33 -2.76
C GLY A 198 -2.21 10.03 -2.38
N THR A 199 -2.91 10.01 -1.26
CA THR A 199 -3.63 8.80 -0.81
C THR A 199 -4.80 8.46 -1.74
N PHE A 200 -5.46 9.46 -2.34
CA PHE A 200 -6.49 9.24 -3.37
C PHE A 200 -5.96 8.38 -4.53
N PHE A 201 -4.73 8.60 -4.97
CA PHE A 201 -4.11 7.82 -6.06
C PHE A 201 -3.41 6.55 -5.58
N ALA A 202 -2.99 6.47 -4.32
CA ALA A 202 -2.36 5.27 -3.77
C ALA A 202 -3.33 4.08 -3.67
N GLY A 203 -4.62 4.34 -3.40
CA GLY A 203 -5.66 3.32 -3.35
C GLY A 203 -5.83 2.56 -4.67
N PRO A 204 -6.14 3.26 -5.78
CA PRO A 204 -6.22 2.68 -7.11
C PRO A 204 -4.96 1.94 -7.55
N LEU A 205 -3.78 2.46 -7.22
CA LEU A 205 -2.52 1.78 -7.49
C LEU A 205 -2.49 0.38 -6.88
N GLN A 206 -2.90 0.24 -5.62
CA GLN A 206 -2.89 -1.05 -4.92
C GLN A 206 -3.97 -1.99 -5.46
N SER A 207 -5.19 -1.49 -5.72
CA SER A 207 -6.28 -2.30 -6.23
C SER A 207 -6.01 -2.81 -7.65
N SER A 208 -5.54 -1.95 -8.57
CA SER A 208 -5.18 -2.33 -9.94
C SER A 208 -3.96 -3.26 -9.98
N SER A 209 -3.02 -3.13 -9.03
CA SER A 209 -1.88 -4.03 -8.91
C SER A 209 -2.31 -5.49 -8.71
N ARG A 210 -3.35 -5.73 -7.90
CA ARG A 210 -3.91 -7.08 -7.73
C ARG A 210 -4.54 -7.62 -9.00
N VAL A 211 -5.26 -6.76 -9.72
CA VAL A 211 -5.96 -7.16 -10.97
C VAL A 211 -4.96 -7.52 -12.06
N VAL A 212 -3.91 -6.70 -12.24
CA VAL A 212 -2.83 -7.01 -13.18
C VAL A 212 -2.21 -8.37 -12.85
N MET A 213 -1.90 -8.64 -11.59
CA MET A 213 -1.34 -9.95 -11.20
C MET A 213 -2.32 -11.09 -11.48
N ALA A 214 -3.61 -10.93 -11.12
CA ALA A 214 -4.63 -11.94 -11.37
C ALA A 214 -4.75 -12.32 -12.85
N ASN A 215 -4.61 -11.34 -13.75
CA ASN A 215 -4.69 -11.55 -15.19
C ASN A 215 -3.40 -12.11 -15.80
N LEU A 216 -2.25 -11.86 -15.17
CA LEU A 216 -0.95 -12.37 -15.67
C LEU A 216 -0.70 -13.83 -15.27
N ILE A 217 -1.36 -14.33 -14.22
CA ILE A 217 -1.12 -15.67 -13.69
C ILE A 217 -2.11 -16.67 -14.30
N PRO A 218 -1.63 -17.83 -14.80
CA PRO A 218 -2.50 -18.94 -15.17
C PRO A 218 -3.34 -19.43 -13.98
N ASN A 219 -4.60 -19.85 -14.25
CA ASN A 219 -5.53 -20.30 -13.22
C ASN A 219 -4.98 -21.42 -12.32
N GLU A 220 -4.16 -22.31 -12.89
CA GLU A 220 -3.57 -23.46 -12.19
C GLU A 220 -2.47 -23.08 -11.17
N THR A 221 -1.94 -21.86 -11.25
CA THR A 221 -0.85 -21.36 -10.42
C THR A 221 -1.21 -20.11 -9.62
N GLN A 222 -2.50 -19.80 -9.49
CA GLN A 222 -2.96 -18.57 -8.84
C GLN A 222 -2.45 -18.43 -7.39
N GLY A 223 -2.54 -19.49 -6.57
CA GLY A 223 -2.06 -19.45 -5.19
C GLY A 223 -0.57 -19.12 -5.12
N LEU A 224 0.25 -19.79 -5.96
CA LEU A 224 1.69 -19.53 -6.05
C LEU A 224 1.99 -18.11 -6.54
N GLY A 225 1.27 -17.65 -7.56
CA GLY A 225 1.44 -16.32 -8.12
C GLY A 225 1.10 -15.23 -7.14
N PHE A 226 0.00 -15.34 -6.37
CA PHE A 226 -0.32 -14.38 -5.31
C PHE A 226 0.63 -14.46 -4.12
N GLY A 227 1.22 -15.64 -3.84
CA GLY A 227 2.33 -15.78 -2.90
C GLY A 227 3.54 -14.94 -3.35
N LEU A 228 3.96 -15.06 -4.62
CA LEU A 228 5.03 -14.25 -5.20
C LEU A 228 4.69 -12.75 -5.25
N PHE A 229 3.44 -12.41 -5.53
CA PHE A 229 2.95 -11.02 -5.48
C PHE A 229 3.11 -10.43 -4.08
N THR A 230 2.69 -11.15 -3.04
CA THR A 230 2.85 -10.70 -1.66
C THR A 230 4.32 -10.62 -1.27
N PHE A 231 5.11 -11.63 -1.64
CA PHE A 231 6.55 -11.66 -1.40
C PHE A 231 7.26 -10.48 -2.06
N SER A 232 6.98 -10.18 -3.33
CA SER A 232 7.61 -9.06 -4.06
C SER A 232 7.40 -7.71 -3.39
N GLY A 233 6.24 -7.48 -2.74
CA GLY A 233 5.97 -6.24 -2.03
C GLY A 233 6.55 -6.19 -0.60
N LYS A 234 7.18 -7.27 -0.12
CA LYS A 234 7.72 -7.37 1.24
C LYS A 234 9.21 -7.72 1.28
N ALA A 235 9.72 -8.43 0.28
CA ALA A 235 11.09 -8.92 0.26
C ALA A 235 12.14 -7.79 0.35
N THR A 236 11.89 -6.67 -0.29
CA THR A 236 12.77 -5.50 -0.33
C THR A 236 12.27 -4.34 0.53
N ALA A 237 11.18 -4.53 1.27
CA ALA A 237 10.48 -3.47 2.01
C ALA A 237 11.34 -2.69 3.02
N PHE A 238 12.52 -3.20 3.38
CA PHE A 238 13.50 -2.53 4.23
C PHE A 238 14.50 -1.68 3.44
N ILE A 239 14.76 -1.99 2.17
CA ILE A 239 15.81 -1.34 1.36
C ILE A 239 15.45 0.13 1.15
N GLY A 240 14.24 0.40 0.70
CA GLY A 240 13.77 1.77 0.48
C GLY A 240 13.89 2.65 1.72
N PRO A 241 13.28 2.28 2.86
CA PRO A 241 13.42 3.03 4.11
C PRO A 241 14.86 3.18 4.61
N VAL A 242 15.72 2.17 4.48
CA VAL A 242 17.15 2.27 4.87
C VAL A 242 17.89 3.29 4.01
N CYS A 243 17.71 3.27 2.69
CA CYS A 243 18.29 4.26 1.80
C CYS A 243 17.74 5.68 2.09
N ALA A 244 16.44 5.80 2.32
CA ALA A 244 15.81 7.08 2.68
C ALA A 244 16.34 7.61 4.03
N ALA A 245 16.52 6.75 5.02
CA ALA A 245 17.09 7.11 6.32
C ALA A 245 18.55 7.57 6.18
N ALA A 246 19.37 6.87 5.38
CA ALA A 246 20.74 7.27 5.09
C ALA A 246 20.80 8.65 4.43
N LEU A 247 19.96 8.91 3.43
CA LEU A 247 19.86 10.23 2.79
C LEU A 247 19.32 11.30 3.74
N THR A 248 18.42 10.95 4.63
CA THR A 248 17.93 11.86 5.69
C THR A 248 19.07 12.26 6.62
N PHE A 249 19.91 11.33 7.02
CA PHE A 249 21.06 11.58 7.90
C PHE A 249 22.17 12.38 7.19
N LEU A 250 22.49 12.03 5.95
CA LEU A 250 23.61 12.64 5.20
C LEU A 250 23.26 14.02 4.62
N ILE A 251 22.03 14.27 4.25
CA ILE A 251 21.63 15.47 3.52
C ILE A 251 20.52 16.22 4.26
N SER A 252 19.31 15.64 4.26
CA SER A 252 18.14 16.21 4.94
C SER A 252 16.94 15.26 4.87
N GLN A 253 15.95 15.46 5.73
CA GLN A 253 14.69 14.71 5.70
C GLN A 253 13.93 14.88 4.38
N ARG A 254 14.05 16.04 3.74
CA ARG A 254 13.46 16.28 2.41
C ARG A 254 14.11 15.41 1.34
N ALA A 255 15.44 15.23 1.38
CA ALA A 255 16.17 14.39 0.44
C ALA A 255 15.83 12.90 0.64
N GLY A 256 15.74 12.43 1.89
CA GLY A 256 15.33 11.06 2.19
C GLY A 256 13.89 10.76 1.70
N PHE A 257 12.97 11.69 1.92
CA PHE A 257 11.60 11.56 1.42
C PHE A 257 11.54 11.57 -0.11
N ALA A 258 12.29 12.48 -0.75
CA ALA A 258 12.35 12.61 -2.21
C ALA A 258 12.96 11.38 -2.91
N PHE A 259 13.74 10.55 -2.22
CA PHE A 259 14.28 9.31 -2.80
C PHE A 259 13.19 8.37 -3.30
N SER A 260 12.00 8.40 -2.68
CA SER A 260 10.84 7.61 -3.15
C SER A 260 10.48 7.93 -4.61
N ILE A 261 10.72 9.15 -5.11
CA ILE A 261 10.44 9.56 -6.50
C ILE A 261 11.20 8.67 -7.47
N VAL A 262 12.48 8.40 -7.19
CA VAL A 262 13.33 7.56 -8.05
C VAL A 262 12.73 6.16 -8.17
N LEU A 263 12.32 5.57 -7.04
CA LEU A 263 11.75 4.22 -7.02
C LEU A 263 10.37 4.14 -7.69
N LEU A 264 9.53 5.16 -7.51
CA LEU A 264 8.22 5.23 -8.16
C LEU A 264 8.36 5.37 -9.69
N ILE A 265 9.27 6.24 -10.16
CA ILE A 265 9.52 6.45 -11.59
C ILE A 265 10.15 5.19 -12.22
N LEU A 266 11.14 4.58 -11.58
CA LEU A 266 11.72 3.32 -12.06
C LEU A 266 10.68 2.21 -12.13
N GLY A 267 9.81 2.12 -11.12
CA GLY A 267 8.67 1.20 -11.14
C GLY A 267 7.72 1.46 -12.30
N ALA A 268 7.37 2.72 -12.56
CA ALA A 268 6.53 3.11 -13.69
C ALA A 268 7.19 2.76 -15.04
N PHE A 269 8.49 3.03 -15.18
CA PHE A 269 9.25 2.70 -16.39
C PHE A 269 9.29 1.20 -16.67
N LEU A 270 9.52 0.38 -15.63
CA LEU A 270 9.49 -1.08 -15.79
C LEU A 270 8.09 -1.61 -16.10
N MET A 271 7.05 -0.98 -15.57
CA MET A 271 5.66 -1.31 -15.92
C MET A 271 5.36 -1.12 -17.41
N LEU A 272 6.01 -0.18 -18.10
CA LEU A 272 5.86 -0.03 -19.56
C LEU A 272 6.28 -1.29 -20.32
N LYS A 273 7.31 -2.01 -19.82
CA LYS A 273 7.85 -3.23 -20.43
C LYS A 273 7.01 -4.49 -20.17
N VAL A 274 5.98 -4.42 -19.35
CA VAL A 274 5.06 -5.52 -19.08
C VAL A 274 4.03 -5.58 -20.20
N SER A 275 3.97 -6.65 -20.96
CA SER A 275 2.87 -6.88 -21.91
C SER A 275 1.64 -7.33 -21.10
N TYR A 276 0.55 -6.58 -21.23
CA TYR A 276 -0.68 -6.79 -20.49
C TYR A 276 -1.86 -6.60 -21.43
N GLU A 277 -2.61 -7.67 -21.64
CA GLU A 277 -3.91 -7.66 -22.29
C GLU A 277 -4.95 -7.99 -21.21
N LYS A 278 -6.02 -7.21 -21.17
CA LYS A 278 -7.14 -7.48 -20.27
C LYS A 278 -7.99 -8.55 -20.93
N ASN A 279 -7.99 -9.76 -20.37
CA ASN A 279 -8.87 -10.85 -20.79
C ASN A 279 -10.33 -10.57 -20.43
#